data_baf188ea2d638af40e3af458e4ac5ade
#
_entry.id   baf188ea2d638af40e3af458e4ac5ade
#
_cell.length_a   1.000
_cell.length_b   1.000
_cell.length_c   1.000
_cell.angle_alpha   90.00
_cell.angle_beta   90.00
_cell.angle_gamma   90.00
#
_symmetry.space_group_name_H-M   'P 1'
#
loop_
_entity.id
_entity.type
_entity.pdbx_description
1 polymer ?
#
loop_
_entity_poly.entity_id
_entity_poly.type
_entity_poly.pdbx_seq_one_letter_code
_entity_poly.pdbx_strand_id
1 'polypeptide(L)'
;VAELCGIEQGARDAYICRTYDGKGYLMVTTDMNVGKSKQWFNYGINLLKSEDLIHWTSTTFDFRKGAAIFSDAGSPDVYKDFSTIKRVWAPQIFWDPDYQWDNGEKGGYMIYYSLWNPDEEKYDRMYYSYADKSFTTLTKPRLMFDWGYATIDADINYIEADGKYHMLIKKEGGTPGIFAATADKLTGPYKIKSETDY
;
A
#
# COMPACT_ATOMS: atom_id res chain seq x y z
N VAL A 1 -13.37 -5.43 13.79
CA VAL A 1 -12.35 -5.42 12.73
C VAL A 1 -10.98 -5.75 13.29
N ALA A 2 -10.51 -5.07 14.35
CA ALA A 2 -9.17 -5.33 14.92
C ALA A 2 -8.94 -6.79 15.34
N GLU A 3 -9.96 -7.50 15.77
CA GLU A 3 -9.89 -8.92 16.10
C GLU A 3 -9.61 -9.82 14.89
N LEU A 4 -9.86 -9.32 13.69
CA LEU A 4 -9.58 -10.00 12.42
C LEU A 4 -8.15 -9.73 11.91
N CYS A 5 -7.41 -8.82 12.54
CA CYS A 5 -6.07 -8.42 12.14
C CYS A 5 -5.03 -9.25 12.88
N GLY A 6 -4.13 -9.91 12.15
CA GLY A 6 -3.46 -11.10 12.65
C GLY A 6 -2.16 -10.90 13.41
N ILE A 7 -1.39 -9.81 13.20
CA ILE A 7 -0.05 -9.67 13.82
C ILE A 7 -0.15 -8.83 15.09
N GLU A 8 -0.41 -7.54 14.94
CA GLU A 8 -0.46 -6.58 16.05
C GLU A 8 -1.89 -6.39 16.58
N GLN A 9 -2.89 -6.93 15.89
CA GLN A 9 -4.31 -6.72 16.16
C GLN A 9 -4.70 -5.24 16.11
N GLY A 10 -4.14 -4.53 15.14
CA GLY A 10 -4.40 -3.13 14.88
C GLY A 10 -5.04 -2.92 13.51
N ALA A 11 -5.89 -1.90 13.41
CA ALA A 11 -6.48 -1.46 12.16
C ALA A 11 -6.39 0.06 12.09
N ARG A 12 -5.22 0.56 11.70
CA ARG A 12 -4.96 2.00 11.55
C ARG A 12 -4.97 2.40 10.08
N ASP A 13 -5.14 3.70 9.86
CA ASP A 13 -5.04 4.31 8.54
C ASP A 13 -5.97 3.60 7.53
N ALA A 14 -7.20 3.28 7.97
CA ALA A 14 -8.13 2.50 7.18
C ALA A 14 -8.57 3.25 5.92
N TYR A 15 -8.35 2.66 4.75
CA TYR A 15 -8.91 3.11 3.49
C TYR A 15 -9.98 2.13 3.01
N ILE A 16 -11.17 2.65 2.69
CA ILE A 16 -12.33 1.84 2.26
C ILE A 16 -12.78 2.30 0.89
N CYS A 17 -13.00 1.35 -0.01
CA CYS A 17 -13.58 1.60 -1.32
C CYS A 17 -14.58 0.52 -1.71
N ARG A 18 -15.33 0.74 -2.80
CA ARG A 18 -16.15 -0.30 -3.41
C ARG A 18 -15.30 -1.28 -4.20
N THR A 19 -15.78 -2.53 -4.31
CA THR A 19 -15.23 -3.49 -5.27
C THR A 19 -15.41 -2.96 -6.70
N TYR A 20 -14.55 -3.43 -7.64
CA TYR A 20 -14.57 -3.01 -9.04
C TYR A 20 -15.93 -3.23 -9.74
N ASP A 21 -16.71 -4.20 -9.27
CA ASP A 21 -18.05 -4.55 -9.78
C ASP A 21 -19.18 -3.87 -8.98
N GLY A 22 -18.85 -3.07 -7.97
CA GLY A 22 -19.79 -2.33 -7.13
C GLY A 22 -20.61 -3.16 -6.14
N LYS A 23 -20.37 -4.50 -6.05
CA LYS A 23 -21.18 -5.41 -5.24
C LYS A 23 -20.78 -5.52 -3.78
N GLY A 24 -19.57 -5.03 -3.43
CA GLY A 24 -19.05 -5.12 -2.07
C GLY A 24 -18.07 -3.99 -1.76
N TYR A 25 -17.35 -4.17 -0.69
CA TYR A 25 -16.41 -3.19 -0.16
C TYR A 25 -15.09 -3.85 0.17
N LEU A 26 -14.03 -3.11 -0.03
CA LEU A 26 -12.67 -3.46 0.35
C LEU A 26 -12.15 -2.46 1.36
N MET A 27 -11.34 -2.93 2.28
CA MET A 27 -10.61 -2.09 3.21
C MET A 27 -9.18 -2.59 3.33
N VAL A 28 -8.23 -1.67 3.35
CA VAL A 28 -6.85 -1.94 3.75
C VAL A 28 -6.51 -1.17 5.01
N THR A 29 -5.67 -1.75 5.86
CA THR A 29 -5.26 -1.10 7.11
C THR A 29 -3.80 -1.41 7.41
N THR A 30 -3.13 -0.47 8.06
CA THR A 30 -1.86 -0.71 8.76
C THR A 30 -2.13 -1.63 9.96
N ASP A 31 -1.50 -2.80 10.01
CA ASP A 31 -1.61 -3.67 11.20
C ASP A 31 -0.65 -3.17 12.28
N MET A 32 -1.07 -2.17 13.04
CA MET A 32 -0.25 -1.56 14.09
C MET A 32 -1.09 -1.18 15.31
N ASN A 33 -0.63 -1.59 16.49
CA ASN A 33 -1.24 -1.25 17.77
C ASN A 33 -0.22 -0.60 18.71
N VAL A 34 0.00 0.71 18.54
CA VAL A 34 0.93 1.49 19.38
C VAL A 34 0.53 1.45 20.86
N GLY A 35 -0.76 1.36 21.17
CA GLY A 35 -1.24 1.23 22.54
C GLY A 35 -0.70 0.00 23.24
N LYS A 36 -0.55 -1.10 22.50
CA LYS A 36 -0.04 -2.39 22.98
C LYS A 36 1.49 -2.47 22.90
N SER A 37 2.06 -2.20 21.72
CA SER A 37 3.50 -2.35 21.46
C SER A 37 4.36 -1.23 22.05
N LYS A 38 3.79 -0.03 22.26
CA LYS A 38 4.51 1.20 22.63
C LYS A 38 5.54 1.65 21.59
N GLN A 39 5.46 1.14 20.37
CA GLN A 39 6.39 1.42 19.28
C GLN A 39 5.64 1.83 18.02
N TRP A 40 6.29 2.64 17.19
CA TRP A 40 5.84 3.06 15.87
C TRP A 40 6.40 2.14 14.78
N PHE A 41 6.36 0.83 15.03
CA PHE A 41 6.73 -0.21 14.09
C PHE A 41 5.54 -1.13 13.83
N ASN A 42 5.51 -1.64 12.62
CA ASN A 42 4.61 -2.71 12.22
C ASN A 42 5.26 -3.52 11.10
N TYR A 43 4.69 -4.68 10.81
CA TYR A 43 5.35 -5.64 9.93
C TYR A 43 4.47 -6.05 8.75
N GLY A 44 3.29 -5.47 8.65
CA GLY A 44 2.39 -5.85 7.57
C GLY A 44 1.10 -5.03 7.53
N ILE A 45 0.25 -5.46 6.60
CA ILE A 45 -1.04 -4.85 6.31
C ILE A 45 -2.14 -5.90 6.33
N ASN A 46 -3.36 -5.43 6.53
CA ASN A 46 -4.56 -6.25 6.43
C ASN A 46 -5.34 -5.89 5.18
N LEU A 47 -5.76 -6.89 4.43
CA LEU A 47 -6.70 -6.80 3.34
C LEU A 47 -8.05 -7.36 3.83
N LEU A 48 -9.09 -6.52 3.83
CA LEU A 48 -10.41 -6.90 4.33
C LEU A 48 -11.47 -6.73 3.24
N LYS A 49 -12.43 -7.64 3.22
CA LYS A 49 -13.54 -7.64 2.28
C LYS A 49 -14.86 -7.80 3.01
N SER A 50 -15.90 -7.07 2.55
CA SER A 50 -17.25 -7.11 3.08
C SER A 50 -18.28 -6.92 1.96
N GLU A 51 -19.48 -7.46 2.13
CA GLU A 51 -20.61 -7.21 1.26
C GLU A 51 -21.55 -6.11 1.82
N ASP A 52 -21.46 -5.84 3.13
CA ASP A 52 -22.44 -5.02 3.85
C ASP A 52 -21.84 -3.94 4.78
N LEU A 53 -20.51 -3.80 4.83
CA LEU A 53 -19.74 -2.93 5.74
C LEU A 53 -19.83 -3.32 7.24
N ILE A 54 -20.55 -4.40 7.54
CA ILE A 54 -20.74 -4.90 8.93
C ILE A 54 -19.90 -6.16 9.14
N HIS A 55 -20.03 -7.12 8.24
CA HIS A 55 -19.33 -8.38 8.30
C HIS A 55 -18.10 -8.36 7.40
N TRP A 56 -16.94 -8.57 7.97
CA TRP A 56 -15.66 -8.51 7.27
C TRP A 56 -14.91 -9.83 7.35
N THR A 57 -14.28 -10.21 6.26
CA THR A 57 -13.21 -11.20 6.25
C THR A 57 -11.87 -10.52 6.12
N SER A 58 -10.78 -11.09 6.63
CA SER A 58 -9.45 -10.48 6.60
C SER A 58 -8.38 -11.47 6.21
N THR A 59 -7.43 -11.00 5.40
CA THR A 59 -6.14 -11.64 5.14
C THR A 59 -5.04 -10.70 5.60
N THR A 60 -4.19 -11.15 6.52
CA THR A 60 -3.05 -10.37 7.02
C THR A 60 -1.75 -10.84 6.37
N PHE A 61 -0.99 -9.89 5.83
CA PHE A 61 0.32 -10.13 5.24
C PHE A 61 1.42 -9.66 6.18
N ASP A 62 2.18 -10.60 6.74
CA ASP A 62 3.40 -10.31 7.52
C ASP A 62 4.60 -10.31 6.58
N PHE A 63 5.08 -9.15 6.18
CA PHE A 63 6.14 -8.98 5.20
C PHE A 63 7.47 -9.60 5.64
N ARG A 64 7.71 -9.76 6.94
CA ARG A 64 8.92 -10.43 7.45
C ARG A 64 9.05 -11.90 7.02
N LYS A 65 7.94 -12.52 6.61
CA LYS A 65 7.94 -13.88 6.07
C LYS A 65 8.53 -13.99 4.66
N GLY A 66 8.84 -12.84 4.04
CA GLY A 66 9.51 -12.78 2.74
C GLY A 66 8.70 -13.34 1.59
N ALA A 67 9.41 -13.84 0.58
CA ALA A 67 8.85 -14.28 -0.69
C ALA A 67 7.68 -15.28 -0.59
N ALA A 68 7.62 -16.06 0.48
CA ALA A 68 6.64 -17.14 0.64
C ALA A 68 5.18 -16.67 0.78
N ILE A 69 4.95 -15.39 1.13
CA ILE A 69 3.58 -14.86 1.26
C ILE A 69 3.04 -14.24 -0.02
N PHE A 70 3.89 -14.00 -1.02
CA PHE A 70 3.52 -13.31 -2.25
C PHE A 70 3.20 -14.29 -3.37
N SER A 71 2.24 -13.92 -4.23
CA SER A 71 1.73 -14.77 -5.29
C SER A 71 2.65 -14.85 -6.52
N ASP A 72 3.58 -13.92 -6.69
CA ASP A 72 4.49 -13.81 -7.83
C ASP A 72 5.92 -14.26 -7.48
N ALA A 73 6.08 -15.54 -7.11
CA ALA A 73 7.35 -16.10 -6.64
C ALA A 73 8.54 -15.88 -7.60
N GLY A 74 8.28 -15.80 -8.92
CA GLY A 74 9.28 -15.55 -9.95
C GLY A 74 9.73 -14.10 -10.10
N SER A 75 9.02 -13.15 -9.48
CA SER A 75 9.39 -11.74 -9.51
C SER A 75 10.59 -11.45 -8.61
N PRO A 76 11.44 -10.46 -8.94
CA PRO A 76 12.56 -10.08 -8.09
C PRO A 76 12.12 -9.65 -6.69
N ASP A 77 12.90 -10.02 -5.68
CA ASP A 77 12.71 -9.52 -4.32
C ASP A 77 13.23 -8.08 -4.22
N VAL A 78 12.46 -7.22 -3.55
CA VAL A 78 12.86 -5.82 -3.31
C VAL A 78 13.94 -5.71 -2.23
N TYR A 79 13.96 -6.64 -1.29
CA TYR A 79 14.95 -6.74 -0.22
C TYR A 79 15.66 -8.08 -0.24
N LYS A 80 16.90 -8.09 0.24
CA LYS A 80 17.66 -9.31 0.50
C LYS A 80 17.15 -10.01 1.75
N ASP A 81 16.77 -9.23 2.75
CA ASP A 81 16.23 -9.72 4.02
C ASP A 81 14.95 -8.98 4.42
N PHE A 82 13.82 -9.63 4.27
CA PHE A 82 12.52 -9.10 4.68
C PHE A 82 12.31 -9.12 6.20
N SER A 83 13.09 -9.92 6.96
CA SER A 83 12.90 -10.06 8.41
C SER A 83 13.21 -8.78 9.18
N THR A 84 13.96 -7.87 8.58
CA THR A 84 14.38 -6.58 9.15
C THR A 84 13.43 -5.43 8.88
N ILE A 85 12.33 -5.65 8.15
CA ILE A 85 11.28 -4.65 7.92
C ILE A 85 10.73 -4.12 9.26
N LYS A 86 10.57 -2.81 9.35
CA LYS A 86 10.05 -2.11 10.54
C LYS A 86 8.76 -1.34 10.29
N ARG A 87 8.44 -1.00 9.04
CA ARG A 87 7.24 -0.24 8.70
C ARG A 87 6.62 -0.71 7.40
N VAL A 88 5.30 -0.89 7.41
CA VAL A 88 4.44 -1.04 6.23
C VAL A 88 3.20 -0.20 6.53
N TRP A 89 3.19 1.09 6.13
CA TRP A 89 2.25 2.09 6.62
C TRP A 89 1.28 2.60 5.58
N ALA A 90 0.09 2.97 6.08
CA ALA A 90 -0.94 3.71 5.38
C ALA A 90 -1.24 3.15 3.98
N PRO A 91 -1.61 1.87 3.86
CA PRO A 91 -1.98 1.29 2.58
C PRO A 91 -3.25 1.93 2.03
N GLN A 92 -3.28 2.15 0.72
CA GLN A 92 -4.47 2.55 -0.01
C GLN A 92 -4.71 1.65 -1.21
N ILE A 93 -5.88 1.77 -1.85
CA ILE A 93 -6.32 0.89 -2.94
C ILE A 93 -6.64 1.75 -4.17
N PHE A 94 -6.18 1.30 -5.34
CA PHE A 94 -6.64 1.78 -6.63
C PHE A 94 -6.99 0.60 -7.53
N TRP A 95 -8.16 0.60 -8.18
CA TRP A 95 -8.51 -0.41 -9.17
C TRP A 95 -7.80 -0.12 -10.49
N ASP A 96 -6.98 -1.06 -10.95
CA ASP A 96 -6.30 -1.02 -12.23
C ASP A 96 -6.93 -2.04 -13.20
N PRO A 97 -7.76 -1.63 -14.15
CA PRO A 97 -8.41 -2.53 -15.08
C PRO A 97 -7.44 -3.15 -16.09
N ASP A 98 -6.28 -2.53 -16.30
CA ASP A 98 -5.30 -2.92 -17.31
C ASP A 98 -4.21 -3.84 -16.78
N TYR A 99 -4.15 -4.04 -15.45
CA TYR A 99 -3.20 -4.98 -14.86
C TYR A 99 -3.40 -6.39 -15.41
N GLN A 100 -2.31 -7.07 -15.75
CA GLN A 100 -2.34 -8.42 -16.29
C GLN A 100 -1.62 -9.37 -15.34
N TRP A 101 -2.34 -10.41 -14.94
CA TRP A 101 -1.81 -11.53 -14.17
C TRP A 101 -1.12 -12.54 -15.07
N ASP A 102 -0.16 -13.31 -14.53
CA ASP A 102 0.56 -14.36 -15.28
C ASP A 102 -0.37 -15.45 -15.85
N ASN A 103 -1.52 -15.66 -15.23
CA ASN A 103 -2.56 -16.58 -15.69
C ASN A 103 -3.43 -16.03 -16.84
N GLY A 104 -3.17 -14.80 -17.31
CA GLY A 104 -3.89 -14.12 -18.38
C GLY A 104 -5.13 -13.35 -17.91
N GLU A 105 -5.49 -13.38 -16.64
CA GLU A 105 -6.56 -12.55 -16.10
C GLU A 105 -6.21 -11.07 -16.14
N LYS A 106 -7.24 -10.24 -16.33
CA LYS A 106 -7.13 -8.77 -16.33
C LYS A 106 -7.79 -8.15 -15.11
N GLY A 107 -7.20 -7.02 -14.70
CA GLY A 107 -7.63 -6.19 -13.58
C GLY A 107 -7.07 -6.67 -12.25
N GLY A 108 -6.59 -5.72 -11.46
CA GLY A 108 -6.05 -5.94 -10.13
C GLY A 108 -6.24 -4.72 -9.25
N TYR A 109 -6.21 -4.93 -7.95
CA TYR A 109 -6.19 -3.83 -7.00
C TYR A 109 -4.74 -3.48 -6.68
N MET A 110 -4.28 -2.33 -7.15
CA MET A 110 -3.00 -1.79 -6.71
C MET A 110 -3.12 -1.34 -5.26
N ILE A 111 -2.38 -1.99 -4.39
CA ILE A 111 -2.21 -1.60 -2.99
C ILE A 111 -0.88 -0.86 -2.88
N TYR A 112 -0.91 0.42 -2.54
CA TYR A 112 0.29 1.24 -2.41
C TYR A 112 0.44 1.73 -0.97
N TYR A 113 1.67 1.76 -0.50
CA TYR A 113 2.00 1.96 0.91
C TYR A 113 3.43 2.46 1.09
N SER A 114 3.71 3.04 2.24
CA SER A 114 5.09 3.32 2.66
C SER A 114 5.72 2.07 3.24
N LEU A 115 6.95 1.78 2.85
CA LEU A 115 7.71 0.63 3.33
C LEU A 115 9.11 1.08 3.76
N TRP A 116 9.59 0.52 4.88
CA TRP A 116 10.92 0.79 5.37
C TRP A 116 11.58 -0.44 5.96
N ASN A 117 12.76 -0.73 5.44
CA ASN A 117 13.69 -1.72 5.96
C ASN A 117 14.98 -1.01 6.36
N PRO A 118 15.24 -0.76 7.66
CA PRO A 118 16.38 0.05 8.11
C PRO A 118 17.74 -0.52 7.76
N ASP A 119 17.84 -1.83 7.51
CA ASP A 119 19.12 -2.46 7.16
C ASP A 119 19.47 -2.27 5.67
N GLU A 120 18.48 -1.96 4.83
CA GLU A 120 18.67 -1.78 3.39
C GLU A 120 18.29 -0.37 2.89
N GLU A 121 17.58 0.43 3.69
CA GLU A 121 17.09 1.75 3.31
C GLU A 121 17.29 2.80 4.43
N LYS A 122 17.51 4.03 4.02
CA LYS A 122 17.71 5.14 4.97
C LYS A 122 16.39 5.70 5.53
N TYR A 123 15.28 5.57 4.79
CA TYR A 123 13.99 6.18 5.08
C TYR A 123 12.84 5.44 4.40
N ASP A 124 11.60 5.76 4.79
CA ASP A 124 10.39 5.23 4.18
C ASP A 124 10.28 5.67 2.72
N ARG A 125 9.99 4.73 1.80
CA ARG A 125 9.75 4.97 0.39
C ARG A 125 8.39 4.42 -0.02
N MET A 126 7.86 4.91 -1.12
CA MET A 126 6.59 4.43 -1.65
C MET A 126 6.78 3.17 -2.49
N TYR A 127 5.99 2.17 -2.14
CA TYR A 127 5.92 0.87 -2.82
C TYR A 127 4.49 0.55 -3.21
N TYR A 128 4.33 -0.40 -4.09
CA TYR A 128 3.04 -0.97 -4.45
C TYR A 128 3.13 -2.48 -4.67
N SER A 129 2.00 -3.13 -4.49
CA SER A 129 1.74 -4.53 -4.80
C SER A 129 0.38 -4.64 -5.47
N TYR A 130 0.07 -5.76 -6.10
CA TYR A 130 -1.26 -6.01 -6.62
C TYR A 130 -1.96 -7.11 -5.83
N ALA A 131 -3.22 -6.90 -5.49
CA ALA A 131 -4.11 -7.90 -4.95
C ALA A 131 -5.11 -8.36 -6.03
N ASP A 132 -5.46 -9.64 -5.99
CA ASP A 132 -6.43 -10.24 -6.89
C ASP A 132 -7.88 -9.79 -6.58
N LYS A 133 -8.84 -10.17 -7.42
CA LYS A 133 -10.26 -9.83 -7.24
C LYS A 133 -10.89 -10.47 -5.99
N SER A 134 -10.32 -11.56 -5.50
CA SER A 134 -10.74 -12.16 -4.23
C SER A 134 -10.26 -11.39 -3.01
N PHE A 135 -9.23 -10.54 -3.20
CA PHE A 135 -8.59 -9.73 -2.18
C PHE A 135 -7.91 -10.56 -1.09
N THR A 136 -7.34 -11.70 -1.50
CA THR A 136 -6.69 -12.67 -0.60
C THR A 136 -5.24 -12.95 -0.98
N THR A 137 -4.77 -12.47 -2.12
CA THR A 137 -3.38 -12.59 -2.57
C THR A 137 -2.73 -11.22 -2.71
N LEU A 138 -1.41 -11.18 -2.65
CA LEU A 138 -0.62 -9.97 -2.80
C LEU A 138 0.65 -10.30 -3.58
N THR A 139 1.00 -9.49 -4.58
CA THR A 139 2.29 -9.60 -5.25
C THR A 139 3.42 -9.00 -4.40
N LYS A 140 4.67 -9.32 -4.73
CA LYS A 140 5.85 -8.72 -4.10
C LYS A 140 5.82 -7.19 -4.20
N PRO A 141 6.34 -6.49 -3.18
CA PRO A 141 6.50 -5.05 -3.23
C PRO A 141 7.38 -4.62 -4.41
N ARG A 142 6.94 -3.59 -5.12
CA ARG A 142 7.69 -2.92 -6.19
C ARG A 142 7.87 -1.46 -5.82
N LEU A 143 9.08 -0.95 -5.96
CA LEU A 143 9.36 0.46 -5.70
C LEU A 143 8.55 1.32 -6.68
N MET A 144 7.73 2.24 -6.15
CA MET A 144 7.00 3.20 -6.96
C MET A 144 7.89 4.39 -7.33
N PHE A 145 8.55 4.97 -6.34
CA PHE A 145 9.56 6.03 -6.51
C PHE A 145 10.40 6.21 -5.24
N ASP A 146 11.54 6.86 -5.43
CA ASP A 146 12.42 7.36 -4.38
C ASP A 146 12.81 8.79 -4.74
N TRP A 147 12.37 9.76 -3.95
CA TRP A 147 12.66 11.19 -4.15
C TRP A 147 13.83 11.68 -3.29
N GLY A 148 14.58 10.77 -2.66
CA GLY A 148 15.74 11.10 -1.84
C GLY A 148 15.43 11.49 -0.39
N TYR A 149 14.17 11.35 0.03
CA TYR A 149 13.70 11.60 1.40
C TYR A 149 12.48 10.73 1.75
N ALA A 150 12.17 10.64 3.05
CA ALA A 150 11.04 9.86 3.52
C ALA A 150 9.70 10.39 2.97
N THR A 151 8.88 9.49 2.43
CA THR A 151 7.54 9.78 1.92
C THR A 151 6.54 8.77 2.47
N ILE A 152 5.41 9.29 2.96
CA ILE A 152 4.32 8.49 3.55
C ILE A 152 2.94 9.06 3.15
N ASP A 153 1.88 8.33 3.46
CA ASP A 153 0.49 8.79 3.37
C ASP A 153 0.09 9.30 1.96
N ALA A 154 0.43 8.53 0.92
CA ALA A 154 0.04 8.88 -0.44
C ALA A 154 -1.45 8.64 -0.69
N ASP A 155 -2.09 9.56 -1.42
CA ASP A 155 -3.45 9.42 -1.96
C ASP A 155 -3.44 9.68 -3.47
N ILE A 156 -3.92 8.73 -4.27
CA ILE A 156 -3.89 8.77 -5.73
C ILE A 156 -5.31 8.81 -6.29
N ASN A 157 -5.56 9.79 -7.17
CA ASN A 157 -6.83 9.91 -7.88
C ASN A 157 -6.58 10.11 -9.39
N TYR A 158 -7.39 9.48 -10.23
CA TYR A 158 -7.40 9.75 -11.66
C TYR A 158 -8.33 10.91 -11.96
N ILE A 159 -7.83 11.90 -12.68
CA ILE A 159 -8.58 13.10 -13.07
C ILE A 159 -8.87 13.03 -14.57
N GLU A 160 -10.13 12.78 -14.94
CA GLU A 160 -10.55 12.64 -16.34
C GLU A 160 -10.29 13.91 -17.15
N ALA A 161 -10.38 15.08 -16.52
CA ALA A 161 -10.23 16.38 -17.19
C ALA A 161 -8.86 16.58 -17.83
N ASP A 162 -7.79 15.98 -17.28
CA ASP A 162 -6.43 16.07 -17.87
C ASP A 162 -5.84 14.70 -18.20
N GLY A 163 -6.58 13.63 -17.95
CA GLY A 163 -6.18 12.25 -18.27
C GLY A 163 -5.00 11.74 -17.44
N LYS A 164 -4.81 12.26 -16.23
CA LYS A 164 -3.64 11.97 -15.40
C LYS A 164 -4.01 11.41 -14.03
N TYR A 165 -3.06 10.68 -13.47
CA TYR A 165 -3.07 10.31 -12.06
C TYR A 165 -2.47 11.45 -11.24
N HIS A 166 -3.23 11.95 -10.27
CA HIS A 166 -2.83 12.97 -9.32
C HIS A 166 -2.59 12.33 -7.97
N MET A 167 -1.48 12.65 -7.34
CA MET A 167 -1.10 12.15 -6.03
C MET A 167 -0.85 13.31 -5.08
N LEU A 168 -1.43 13.21 -3.89
CA LEU A 168 -1.00 13.97 -2.72
C LEU A 168 -0.17 13.03 -1.84
N ILE A 169 0.95 13.50 -1.34
CA ILE A 169 1.86 12.69 -0.52
C ILE A 169 2.57 13.55 0.51
N LYS A 170 2.74 12.99 1.70
CA LYS A 170 3.43 13.67 2.79
C LYS A 170 4.93 13.38 2.76
N LYS A 171 5.74 14.43 2.81
CA LYS A 171 7.16 14.36 3.17
C LYS A 171 7.29 14.22 4.67
N GLU A 172 8.05 13.25 5.11
CA GLU A 172 8.34 13.01 6.53
C GLU A 172 9.79 13.37 6.83
N GLY A 173 10.02 14.00 7.97
CA GLY A 173 11.35 14.47 8.37
C GLY A 173 11.79 15.79 7.72
N GLY A 174 12.77 16.46 8.32
CA GLY A 174 13.21 17.80 7.91
C GLY A 174 12.11 18.85 8.09
N THR A 175 11.82 19.60 7.03
CA THR A 175 10.60 20.42 6.95
C THR A 175 9.51 19.54 6.34
N PRO A 176 8.52 19.09 7.13
CA PRO A 176 7.40 18.30 6.63
C PRO A 176 6.52 19.14 5.69
N GLY A 177 5.91 18.49 4.70
CA GLY A 177 4.99 19.15 3.78
C GLY A 177 4.20 18.15 2.98
N ILE A 178 3.13 18.61 2.31
CA ILE A 178 2.36 17.82 1.37
C ILE A 178 2.75 18.24 -0.04
N PHE A 179 3.12 17.26 -0.85
CA PHE A 179 3.44 17.46 -2.26
C PHE A 179 2.28 17.02 -3.13
N ALA A 180 2.04 17.79 -4.21
CA ALA A 180 1.22 17.36 -5.31
C ALA A 180 2.11 16.85 -6.45
N ALA A 181 1.82 15.65 -6.94
CA ALA A 181 2.55 15.04 -8.06
C ALA A 181 1.58 14.48 -9.09
N THR A 182 2.03 14.32 -10.33
CA THR A 182 1.22 13.74 -11.40
C THR A 182 2.00 12.73 -12.22
N ALA A 183 1.28 11.77 -12.79
CA ALA A 183 1.81 10.78 -13.71
C ALA A 183 0.82 10.47 -14.83
N ASP A 184 1.33 9.99 -15.97
CA ASP A 184 0.52 9.51 -17.09
C ASP A 184 0.09 8.03 -16.88
N LYS A 185 0.74 7.32 -15.96
CA LYS A 185 0.43 5.93 -15.60
C LYS A 185 0.24 5.81 -14.09
N LEU A 186 -0.63 4.90 -13.67
CA LEU A 186 -0.92 4.63 -12.25
C LEU A 186 0.36 4.32 -11.44
N THR A 187 1.28 3.56 -11.99
CA THR A 187 2.54 3.19 -11.33
C THR A 187 3.66 4.22 -11.52
N GLY A 188 3.36 5.37 -12.13
CA GLY A 188 4.33 6.44 -12.35
C GLY A 188 5.07 6.40 -13.70
N PRO A 189 6.18 7.14 -13.85
CA PRO A 189 6.84 7.94 -12.82
C PRO A 189 6.06 9.21 -12.46
N TYR A 190 5.93 9.48 -11.17
CA TYR A 190 5.29 10.67 -10.63
C TYR A 190 6.26 11.86 -10.63
N LYS A 191 5.78 13.00 -11.14
CA LYS A 191 6.52 14.27 -11.17
C LYS A 191 5.88 15.26 -10.21
N ILE A 192 6.66 15.82 -9.30
CA ILE A 192 6.22 16.83 -8.34
C ILE A 192 5.78 18.07 -9.12
N LYS A 193 4.58 18.58 -8.86
CA LYS A 193 4.03 19.81 -9.44
C LYS A 193 4.28 21.03 -8.55
N SER A 194 4.14 20.85 -7.26
CA SER A 194 4.34 21.93 -6.28
C SER A 194 4.68 21.32 -4.93
N GLU A 195 5.51 22.04 -4.19
CA GLU A 195 5.64 21.86 -2.75
C GLU A 195 4.61 22.80 -2.11
N THR A 196 3.74 22.26 -1.25
CA THR A 196 2.81 23.06 -0.47
C THR A 196 3.16 22.87 1.00
N ASP A 197 3.50 23.96 1.66
CA ASP A 197 3.61 23.99 3.11
C ASP A 197 2.23 24.27 3.69
N TYR A 198 1.71 23.36 4.52
CA TYR A 198 0.47 23.53 5.27
C TYR A 198 0.77 23.72 6.75
#